data_57a2032fa629a124765f2c049a3e2ccc
#
_entry.id   57a2032fa629a124765f2c049a3e2ccc
#
_cell.length_a   1.000
_cell.length_b   1.000
_cell.length_c   1.000
_cell.angle_alpha   90.00
_cell.angle_beta   90.00
_cell.angle_gamma   90.00
#
_symmetry.space_group_name_H-M   'P 1'
#
loop_
_entity.id
_entity.type
_entity.pdbx_description
1 polymer ?
#
loop_
_entity_poly.entity_id
_entity_poly.type
_entity_poly.pdbx_seq_one_letter_code
_entity_poly.pdbx_strand_id
1 'polypeptide(L)'
;MSNKFVSRIILSLIFLSIIYFMPYRLVMVVGDSMYPTLKNGQIVLVKKVDVLKKGDIVVAKNPERKVVIKRIQYTPGTNYYYLLTENAEKYDLYDFIDKDLYNFLLKHSKYMRWLRCSVPEGHYYVIGDNHENSEDSRIYGAIPEKDIMYKVIYK
;
A
#
# COMPACT_ATOMS: atom_id res chain seq x y z
N MET A 1 40.44 32.92 9.35
CA MET A 1 39.50 32.32 8.41
C MET A 1 38.58 33.41 7.87
N SER A 2 38.45 33.59 6.57
CA SER A 2 37.62 34.66 5.98
C SER A 2 36.15 34.48 6.38
N ASN A 3 35.48 35.55 6.84
CA ASN A 3 34.05 35.58 7.19
C ASN A 3 33.15 34.98 6.05
N LYS A 4 33.60 35.15 4.79
CA LYS A 4 32.93 34.55 3.62
C LYS A 4 32.97 33.00 3.60
N PHE A 5 34.04 32.40 4.12
CA PHE A 5 34.17 30.93 4.21
C PHE A 5 33.23 30.38 5.27
N VAL A 6 33.18 30.99 6.43
CA VAL A 6 32.27 30.59 7.54
C VAL A 6 30.80 30.74 7.10
N SER A 7 30.46 31.85 6.44
CA SER A 7 29.09 32.07 5.92
C SER A 7 28.66 31.00 4.93
N ARG A 8 29.54 30.55 4.02
CA ARG A 8 29.24 29.48 3.06
C ARG A 8 28.98 28.14 3.74
N ILE A 9 29.76 27.81 4.79
CA ILE A 9 29.52 26.60 5.58
C ILE A 9 28.16 26.65 6.26
N ILE A 10 27.83 27.77 6.91
CA ILE A 10 26.53 27.93 7.58
C ILE A 10 25.37 27.79 6.58
N LEU A 11 25.45 28.44 5.42
CA LEU A 11 24.43 28.32 4.37
C LEU A 11 24.28 26.88 3.86
N SER A 12 25.39 26.14 3.69
CA SER A 12 25.35 24.74 3.30
C SER A 12 24.70 23.86 4.36
N LEU A 13 24.97 24.09 5.63
CA LEU A 13 24.37 23.35 6.75
C LEU A 13 22.86 23.63 6.85
N ILE A 14 22.44 24.89 6.65
CA ILE A 14 21.01 25.27 6.61
C ILE A 14 20.32 24.57 5.43
N PHE A 15 20.95 24.60 4.25
CA PHE A 15 20.40 23.94 3.07
C PHE A 15 20.24 22.43 3.25
N LEU A 16 21.26 21.75 3.80
CA LEU A 16 21.22 20.33 4.14
C LEU A 16 20.12 20.03 5.18
N SER A 17 19.98 20.90 6.18
CA SER A 17 18.91 20.78 7.18
C SER A 17 17.52 20.87 6.53
N ILE A 18 17.30 21.83 5.63
CA ILE A 18 16.03 21.97 4.90
C ILE A 18 15.72 20.70 4.12
N ILE A 19 16.69 20.15 3.37
CA ILE A 19 16.52 18.89 2.63
C ILE A 19 16.20 17.72 3.56
N TYR A 20 16.87 17.63 4.70
CA TYR A 20 16.67 16.56 5.69
C TYR A 20 15.25 16.59 6.29
N PHE A 21 14.72 17.78 6.59
CA PHE A 21 13.39 17.97 7.15
C PHE A 21 12.27 17.99 6.10
N MET A 22 12.59 17.95 4.81
CA MET A 22 11.57 17.90 3.75
C MET A 22 10.70 16.65 3.91
N PRO A 23 9.35 16.80 3.90
CA PRO A 23 8.42 15.67 4.01
C PRO A 23 8.39 14.78 2.76
N TYR A 24 9.06 15.20 1.70
CA TYR A 24 9.08 14.54 0.39
C TYR A 24 10.34 13.70 0.19
N ARG A 25 10.18 12.56 -0.49
CA ARG A 25 11.29 11.68 -0.89
C ARG A 25 11.05 11.17 -2.31
N LEU A 26 12.13 10.81 -2.98
CA LEU A 26 12.09 10.03 -4.22
C LEU A 26 12.34 8.56 -3.87
N VAL A 27 11.49 7.68 -4.37
CA VAL A 27 11.57 6.24 -4.15
C VAL A 27 11.58 5.55 -5.51
N MET A 28 12.51 4.61 -5.70
CA MET A 28 12.53 3.77 -6.88
C MET A 28 11.67 2.53 -6.63
N VAL A 29 10.79 2.24 -7.57
CA VAL A 29 9.92 1.06 -7.56
C VAL A 29 10.76 -0.15 -7.94
N VAL A 30 10.72 -1.20 -7.12
CA VAL A 30 11.40 -2.47 -7.39
C VAL A 30 10.35 -3.58 -7.47
N GLY A 31 10.39 -4.34 -8.57
CA GLY A 31 9.44 -5.41 -8.86
C GLY A 31 8.18 -4.93 -9.59
N ASP A 32 7.34 -5.89 -9.97
CA ASP A 32 6.19 -5.69 -10.85
C ASP A 32 4.84 -5.78 -10.13
N SER A 33 4.83 -5.81 -8.79
CA SER A 33 3.59 -5.98 -8.02
C SER A 33 2.58 -4.85 -8.17
N MET A 34 3.01 -3.68 -8.69
CA MET A 34 2.15 -2.52 -8.95
C MET A 34 1.92 -2.25 -10.44
N TYR A 35 2.35 -3.17 -11.32
CA TYR A 35 2.09 -3.06 -12.76
C TYR A 35 0.57 -3.23 -13.02
N PRO A 36 -0.04 -2.48 -13.96
CA PRO A 36 0.57 -1.50 -14.86
C PRO A 36 0.72 -0.09 -14.28
N THR A 37 0.21 0.18 -13.07
CA THR A 37 0.17 1.53 -12.48
C THR A 37 1.55 2.10 -12.21
N LEU A 38 2.46 1.29 -11.68
CA LEU A 38 3.87 1.62 -11.50
C LEU A 38 4.71 0.52 -12.15
N LYS A 39 5.80 0.93 -12.80
CA LYS A 39 6.72 0.02 -13.50
C LYS A 39 7.99 -0.18 -12.68
N ASN A 40 8.60 -1.35 -12.78
CA ASN A 40 9.91 -1.61 -12.22
C ASN A 40 10.94 -0.56 -12.71
N GLY A 41 11.76 -0.04 -11.80
CA GLY A 41 12.74 1.03 -12.07
C GLY A 41 12.14 2.45 -12.10
N GLN A 42 10.83 2.62 -12.05
CA GLN A 42 10.21 3.94 -12.04
C GLN A 42 10.52 4.68 -10.74
N ILE A 43 10.81 5.99 -10.84
CA ILE A 43 10.97 6.86 -9.67
C ILE A 43 9.65 7.56 -9.39
N VAL A 44 9.19 7.49 -8.16
CA VAL A 44 7.97 8.13 -7.68
C VAL A 44 8.29 9.13 -6.57
N LEU A 45 7.54 10.23 -6.54
CA LEU A 45 7.59 11.20 -5.46
C LEU A 45 6.62 10.77 -4.36
N VAL A 46 7.15 10.65 -3.15
CA VAL A 46 6.36 10.26 -1.98
C VAL A 46 6.42 11.34 -0.90
N LYS A 47 5.35 11.45 -0.12
CA LYS A 47 5.24 12.35 1.02
C LYS A 47 5.07 11.52 2.30
N LYS A 48 5.63 12.01 3.42
CA LYS A 48 5.35 11.43 4.74
C LYS A 48 3.84 11.41 4.98
N VAL A 49 3.36 10.32 5.57
CA VAL A 49 1.92 10.09 5.80
C VAL A 49 1.33 11.18 6.70
N ASP A 50 0.17 11.68 6.29
CA ASP A 50 -0.69 12.59 7.06
C ASP A 50 -2.11 12.02 7.17
N VAL A 51 -2.76 11.76 6.04
CA VAL A 51 -4.10 11.16 5.96
C VAL A 51 -4.10 10.09 4.88
N LEU A 52 -4.62 8.92 5.22
CA LEU A 52 -4.73 7.76 4.35
C LEU A 52 -6.19 7.48 3.99
N LYS A 53 -6.42 7.11 2.73
CA LYS A 53 -7.74 6.74 2.21
C LYS A 53 -7.65 5.58 1.22
N LYS A 54 -8.78 4.91 0.99
CA LYS A 54 -8.90 3.89 -0.07
C LYS A 54 -8.39 4.44 -1.41
N GLY A 55 -7.59 3.64 -2.11
CA GLY A 55 -6.99 3.99 -3.40
C GLY A 55 -5.60 4.65 -3.32
N ASP A 56 -5.16 5.12 -2.15
CA ASP A 56 -3.83 5.68 -1.99
C ASP A 56 -2.76 4.60 -2.22
N ILE A 57 -1.70 4.95 -2.96
CA ILE A 57 -0.53 4.09 -3.07
C ILE A 57 0.44 4.46 -1.97
N VAL A 58 0.87 3.48 -1.20
CA VAL A 58 1.70 3.68 -0.01
C VAL A 58 2.99 2.87 -0.06
N VAL A 59 4.02 3.41 0.58
CA VAL A 59 5.26 2.71 0.89
C VAL A 59 5.18 2.29 2.35
N ALA A 60 5.21 0.99 2.60
CA ALA A 60 5.01 0.42 3.92
C ALA A 60 6.03 -0.68 4.22
N LYS A 61 6.13 -1.10 5.49
CA LYS A 61 6.82 -2.32 5.89
C LYS A 61 5.81 -3.45 6.06
N ASN A 62 6.06 -4.57 5.40
CA ASN A 62 5.28 -5.79 5.63
C ASN A 62 5.68 -6.44 6.97
N PRO A 63 4.99 -7.51 7.44
CA PRO A 63 5.34 -8.20 8.70
C PRO A 63 6.78 -8.72 8.76
N GLU A 64 7.38 -9.04 7.62
CA GLU A 64 8.80 -9.44 7.53
C GLU A 64 9.76 -8.24 7.53
N ARG A 65 9.26 -7.02 7.76
CA ARG A 65 10.00 -5.75 7.76
C ARG A 65 10.60 -5.36 6.41
N LYS A 66 10.20 -6.01 5.32
CA LYS A 66 10.56 -5.62 3.95
C LYS A 66 9.76 -4.39 3.54
N VAL A 67 10.40 -3.48 2.83
CA VAL A 67 9.73 -2.30 2.26
C VAL A 67 8.97 -2.71 1.01
N VAL A 68 7.69 -2.41 0.98
CA VAL A 68 6.78 -2.73 -0.14
C VAL A 68 6.04 -1.48 -0.60
N ILE A 69 5.63 -1.46 -1.87
CA ILE A 69 4.73 -0.45 -2.42
C ILE A 69 3.42 -1.17 -2.77
N LYS A 70 2.31 -0.69 -2.22
CA LYS A 70 0.98 -1.30 -2.40
C LYS A 70 -0.10 -0.22 -2.42
N ARG A 71 -1.31 -0.60 -2.84
CA ARG A 71 -2.50 0.25 -2.81
C ARG A 71 -3.37 -0.09 -1.61
N ILE A 72 -3.87 0.93 -0.90
CA ILE A 72 -4.88 0.75 0.15
C ILE A 72 -6.19 0.32 -0.50
N GLN A 73 -6.63 -0.88 -0.19
CA GLN A 73 -7.91 -1.43 -0.64
C GLN A 73 -9.00 -1.21 0.39
N TYR A 74 -8.70 -1.46 1.66
CA TYR A 74 -9.64 -1.26 2.76
C TYR A 74 -8.99 -0.48 3.90
N THR A 75 -9.77 0.42 4.49
CA THR A 75 -9.39 1.26 5.62
C THR A 75 -9.88 0.65 6.94
N PRO A 76 -9.40 1.13 8.11
CA PRO A 76 -9.86 0.66 9.42
C PRO A 76 -11.38 0.59 9.51
N GLY A 77 -11.90 -0.45 10.15
CA GLY A 77 -13.34 -0.68 10.34
C GLY A 77 -14.11 -1.17 9.11
N THR A 78 -13.47 -1.19 7.93
CA THR A 78 -14.13 -1.68 6.70
C THR A 78 -14.29 -3.20 6.75
N ASN A 79 -15.50 -3.68 6.40
CA ASN A 79 -15.73 -5.11 6.21
C ASN A 79 -15.39 -5.51 4.77
N TYR A 80 -14.82 -6.69 4.64
CA TYR A 80 -14.54 -7.31 3.34
C TYR A 80 -14.86 -8.81 3.41
N TYR A 81 -14.98 -9.44 2.26
CA TYR A 81 -15.41 -10.83 2.17
C TYR A 81 -14.39 -11.65 1.39
N TYR A 82 -14.11 -12.84 1.88
CA TYR A 82 -13.38 -13.86 1.13
C TYR A 82 -14.31 -14.95 0.67
N LEU A 83 -14.01 -15.47 -0.49
CA LEU A 83 -14.56 -16.72 -0.97
C LEU A 83 -13.53 -17.84 -0.69
N LEU A 84 -13.93 -18.85 0.08
CA LEU A 84 -13.16 -20.06 0.24
C LEU A 84 -13.72 -21.13 -0.69
N THR A 85 -12.87 -21.66 -1.55
CA THR A 85 -13.18 -22.85 -2.35
C THR A 85 -12.89 -24.13 -1.55
N GLU A 86 -13.35 -25.30 -2.04
CA GLU A 86 -13.10 -26.61 -1.41
C GLU A 86 -11.60 -26.89 -1.21
N ASN A 87 -10.73 -26.37 -2.06
CA ASN A 87 -9.29 -26.54 -1.99
C ASN A 87 -8.60 -25.54 -1.02
N ALA A 88 -9.37 -24.85 -0.17
CA ALA A 88 -8.88 -23.80 0.74
C ALA A 88 -8.15 -22.62 0.04
N GLU A 89 -8.33 -22.45 -1.26
CA GLU A 89 -7.84 -21.29 -1.97
C GLU A 89 -8.67 -20.07 -1.59
N LYS A 90 -8.00 -19.03 -1.14
CA LYS A 90 -8.61 -17.74 -0.81
C LYS A 90 -8.71 -16.87 -2.07
N TYR A 91 -9.92 -16.51 -2.45
CA TYR A 91 -10.14 -15.48 -3.44
C TYR A 91 -10.67 -14.22 -2.76
N ASP A 92 -9.95 -13.12 -2.86
CA ASP A 92 -10.48 -11.81 -2.50
C ASP A 92 -11.57 -11.43 -3.49
N LEU A 93 -12.77 -11.25 -2.96
CA LEU A 93 -13.84 -10.66 -3.74
C LEU A 93 -13.62 -9.15 -3.77
N TYR A 94 -12.85 -8.75 -4.75
CA TYR A 94 -12.75 -7.36 -5.12
C TYR A 94 -14.12 -6.81 -5.52
N ASP A 95 -14.25 -5.50 -5.48
CA ASP A 95 -15.37 -4.66 -5.98
C ASP A 95 -15.92 -5.05 -7.38
N PHE A 96 -15.56 -6.23 -7.87
CA PHE A 96 -15.97 -6.81 -9.15
C PHE A 96 -17.26 -7.63 -9.09
N ILE A 97 -17.83 -7.83 -7.91
CA ILE A 97 -19.10 -8.51 -7.90
C ILE A 97 -20.18 -7.47 -8.16
N ASP A 98 -20.48 -7.31 -9.43
CA ASP A 98 -21.77 -6.95 -9.91
C ASP A 98 -22.82 -7.81 -9.16
N LYS A 99 -23.93 -7.20 -8.79
CA LYS A 99 -25.01 -7.83 -8.03
C LYS A 99 -25.49 -9.14 -8.68
N ASP A 100 -25.36 -9.26 -9.99
CA ASP A 100 -25.77 -10.42 -10.76
C ASP A 100 -24.78 -11.56 -10.66
N LEU A 101 -23.47 -11.28 -10.67
CA LEU A 101 -22.43 -12.28 -10.40
C LEU A 101 -22.50 -12.76 -8.94
N TYR A 102 -22.76 -11.87 -7.99
CA TYR A 102 -22.98 -12.23 -6.58
C TYR A 102 -24.16 -13.22 -6.43
N ASN A 103 -25.30 -12.92 -7.04
CA ASN A 103 -26.49 -13.77 -7.03
C ASN A 103 -26.24 -15.09 -7.76
N PHE A 104 -25.49 -15.07 -8.87
CA PHE A 104 -25.09 -16.28 -9.58
C PHE A 104 -24.20 -17.17 -8.72
N LEU A 105 -23.18 -16.63 -8.09
CA LEU A 105 -22.29 -17.35 -7.19
C LEU A 105 -23.03 -17.93 -5.98
N LEU A 106 -23.94 -17.18 -5.36
CA LEU A 106 -24.79 -17.69 -4.27
C LEU A 106 -25.65 -18.87 -4.69
N LYS A 107 -26.20 -18.83 -5.89
CA LYS A 107 -27.11 -19.87 -6.42
C LYS A 107 -26.38 -21.15 -6.78
N HIS A 108 -25.12 -21.07 -7.20
CA HIS A 108 -24.35 -22.21 -7.71
C HIS A 108 -23.26 -22.70 -6.75
N SER A 109 -23.08 -22.03 -5.60
CA SER A 109 -21.97 -22.31 -4.68
C SER A 109 -22.35 -23.25 -3.53
N LYS A 110 -22.76 -24.49 -3.85
CA LYS A 110 -22.97 -25.54 -2.83
C LYS A 110 -21.70 -25.82 -2.00
N TYR A 111 -20.54 -25.43 -2.50
CA TYR A 111 -19.20 -25.73 -1.98
C TYR A 111 -18.35 -24.52 -1.64
N MET A 112 -18.95 -23.31 -1.59
CA MET A 112 -18.24 -22.07 -1.33
C MET A 112 -18.68 -21.49 0.02
N ARG A 113 -17.72 -21.15 0.87
CA ARG A 113 -17.97 -20.46 2.15
C ARG A 113 -17.53 -19.01 2.07
N TRP A 114 -18.44 -18.13 2.42
CA TRP A 114 -18.16 -16.71 2.57
C TRP A 114 -17.66 -16.43 3.97
N LEU A 115 -16.47 -15.85 4.08
CA LEU A 115 -15.96 -15.36 5.34
C LEU A 115 -16.01 -13.84 5.34
N ARG A 116 -16.76 -13.29 6.30
CA ARG A 116 -16.74 -11.87 6.58
C ARG A 116 -15.55 -11.57 7.47
N CYS A 117 -14.69 -10.66 7.02
CA CYS A 117 -13.56 -10.14 7.77
C CYS A 117 -13.72 -8.65 7.95
N SER A 118 -13.05 -8.07 8.93
CA SER A 118 -12.96 -6.63 9.11
C SER A 118 -11.51 -6.21 9.25
N VAL A 119 -11.18 -5.04 8.72
CA VAL A 119 -9.87 -4.43 8.95
C VAL A 119 -9.84 -3.90 10.38
N PRO A 120 -8.90 -4.34 11.23
CA PRO A 120 -8.80 -3.84 12.60
C PRO A 120 -8.55 -2.34 12.64
N GLU A 121 -8.94 -1.69 13.73
CA GLU A 121 -8.62 -0.28 13.96
C GLU A 121 -7.11 -0.04 13.91
N GLY A 122 -6.70 1.08 13.30
CA GLY A 122 -5.29 1.41 13.10
C GLY A 122 -4.54 0.52 12.12
N HIS A 123 -5.25 -0.27 11.28
CA HIS A 123 -4.66 -1.11 10.24
C HIS A 123 -5.26 -0.79 8.88
N TYR A 124 -4.49 -1.08 7.83
CA TYR A 124 -4.88 -0.90 6.45
C TYR A 124 -4.65 -2.19 5.66
N TYR A 125 -5.63 -2.57 4.87
CA TYR A 125 -5.51 -3.71 3.97
C TYR A 125 -5.01 -3.21 2.63
N VAL A 126 -3.83 -3.69 2.24
CA VAL A 126 -3.12 -3.19 1.06
C VAL A 126 -2.91 -4.29 0.05
N ILE A 127 -3.01 -3.95 -1.23
CA ILE A 127 -2.91 -4.91 -2.33
C ILE A 127 -2.05 -4.33 -3.45
N GLY A 128 -1.34 -5.21 -4.15
CA GLY A 128 -0.64 -4.86 -5.37
C GLY A 128 -1.59 -4.78 -6.57
N ASP A 129 -1.38 -3.84 -7.48
CA ASP A 129 -2.20 -3.71 -8.69
C ASP A 129 -1.98 -4.89 -9.66
N ASN A 130 -0.86 -5.58 -9.57
CA ASN A 130 -0.59 -6.83 -10.26
C ASN A 130 -0.96 -8.03 -9.37
N HIS A 131 -2.24 -8.41 -9.40
CA HIS A 131 -2.82 -9.37 -8.48
C HIS A 131 -2.17 -10.75 -8.49
N GLU A 132 -1.72 -11.21 -9.66
CA GLU A 132 -1.10 -12.53 -9.84
C GLU A 132 0.37 -12.55 -9.38
N ASN A 133 0.99 -11.37 -9.31
CA ASN A 133 2.41 -11.23 -8.96
C ASN A 133 2.60 -10.26 -7.79
N SER A 134 1.87 -10.46 -6.71
CA SER A 134 1.93 -9.60 -5.53
C SER A 134 1.79 -10.37 -4.24
N GLU A 135 2.83 -10.31 -3.39
CA GLU A 135 2.71 -10.61 -1.96
C GLU A 135 2.16 -9.38 -1.23
N ASP A 136 0.97 -9.50 -0.67
CA ASP A 136 0.26 -8.39 -0.05
C ASP A 136 -0.67 -8.86 1.08
N SER A 137 -1.60 -8.03 1.51
CA SER A 137 -2.48 -8.32 2.65
C SER A 137 -3.34 -9.57 2.48
N ARG A 138 -3.48 -10.09 1.27
CA ARG A 138 -4.12 -11.39 1.02
C ARG A 138 -3.36 -12.55 1.67
N ILE A 139 -2.03 -12.39 1.76
CA ILE A 139 -1.11 -13.40 2.32
C ILE A 139 -0.84 -13.11 3.80
N TYR A 140 -0.44 -11.89 4.13
CA TYR A 140 0.07 -11.54 5.47
C TYR A 140 -0.91 -10.73 6.34
N GLY A 141 -2.12 -10.41 5.84
CA GLY A 141 -3.11 -9.63 6.57
C GLY A 141 -2.89 -8.11 6.51
N ALA A 142 -3.69 -7.36 7.26
CA ALA A 142 -3.63 -5.92 7.28
C ALA A 142 -2.34 -5.40 7.95
N ILE A 143 -1.82 -4.27 7.44
CA ILE A 143 -0.61 -3.61 7.93
C ILE A 143 -0.99 -2.55 8.96
N PRO A 144 -0.29 -2.47 10.12
CA PRO A 144 -0.48 -1.38 11.08
C PRO A 144 -0.13 -0.02 10.45
N GLU A 145 -0.89 1.02 10.78
CA GLU A 145 -0.66 2.39 10.29
C GLU A 145 0.77 2.89 10.54
N LYS A 146 1.33 2.56 11.70
CA LYS A 146 2.72 2.91 12.06
C LYS A 146 3.79 2.36 11.11
N ASP A 147 3.49 1.29 10.37
CA ASP A 147 4.37 0.68 9.40
C ASP A 147 4.20 1.28 7.99
N ILE A 148 3.22 2.16 7.79
CA ILE A 148 3.04 2.93 6.55
C ILE A 148 3.89 4.20 6.65
N MET A 149 4.93 4.28 5.84
CA MET A 149 5.95 5.34 5.93
C MET A 149 5.63 6.55 5.07
N TYR A 150 5.18 6.31 3.85
CA TYR A 150 4.95 7.35 2.86
C TYR A 150 3.74 7.04 1.98
N LYS A 151 3.18 8.10 1.40
CA LYS A 151 2.14 8.05 0.37
C LYS A 151 2.71 8.57 -0.94
N VAL A 152 2.44 7.87 -2.04
CA VAL A 152 2.80 8.32 -3.40
C VAL A 152 1.89 9.47 -3.79
N ILE A 153 2.49 10.59 -4.20
CA ILE A 153 1.76 11.80 -4.59
C ILE A 153 1.93 12.13 -6.08
N TYR A 154 3.01 11.62 -6.68
CA TYR A 154 3.27 11.77 -8.11
C TYR A 154 3.95 10.51 -8.66
N LYS A 155 3.49 10.06 -9.83
CA LYS A 155 3.93 8.83 -10.51
C LYS A 155 4.12 9.05 -12.02
#